data_b79764b80da949480007ce13b994e928
#
_entry.id   b79764b80da949480007ce13b994e928
#
_cell.length_a   1.000
_cell.length_b   1.000
_cell.length_c   1.000
_cell.angle_alpha   90.00
_cell.angle_beta   90.00
_cell.angle_gamma   90.00
#
_symmetry.space_group_name_H-M   'P 1'
#
loop_
_entity.id
_entity.type
_entity.pdbx_description
1 polymer ?
#
loop_
_entity_poly.entity_id
_entity_poly.type
_entity_poly.pdbx_seq_one_letter_code
_entity_poly.pdbx_strand_id
1 'polypeptide(L)'
;MRLNEIFMSIEGEGIRTGATSVFVRLHGCNLRCSYCDTLYAVEGDDFAEVHAEEIVRRTLSYGIPRATVTGGEPLIHGEIRELLEALDRNGVETNVETNGAADIPARWPNVFYTMDWKTPTSGMSGAMRMSRAASLTERDVLKFVVGSERDLDEAESVVRELASLHGDPRPTVYVSPVFGAMPYDRIVEGMRMRTALRDFARFQVQLHKIVWDPKRRGV
;
A
#
# COMPACT_ATOMS: atom_id res chain seq x y z
N MET A 1 -4.43 16.61 11.17
CA MET A 1 -4.06 15.20 10.88
C MET A 1 -2.95 14.77 11.83
N ARG A 2 -2.93 13.51 12.22
CA ARG A 2 -1.84 12.96 13.05
C ARG A 2 -0.69 12.54 12.15
N LEU A 3 0.38 13.29 12.13
CA LEU A 3 1.59 13.04 11.35
C LEU A 3 2.63 12.35 12.24
N ASN A 4 3.09 11.16 11.85
CA ASN A 4 4.19 10.46 12.52
C ASN A 4 5.54 10.94 11.99
N GLU A 5 5.79 10.85 10.68
CA GLU A 5 7.05 11.27 10.07
C GLU A 5 6.89 11.72 8.61
N ILE A 6 7.81 12.57 8.14
CA ILE A 6 8.03 12.86 6.72
C ILE A 6 9.52 12.67 6.44
N PHE A 7 9.85 11.85 5.44
CA PHE A 7 11.23 11.55 5.06
C PHE A 7 11.35 11.23 3.57
N MET A 8 12.54 11.31 3.03
CA MET A 8 12.87 10.92 1.66
C MET A 8 13.48 9.53 1.65
N SER A 9 12.95 8.65 0.79
CA SER A 9 13.49 7.32 0.57
C SER A 9 13.21 6.84 -0.86
N ILE A 10 13.43 5.55 -1.11
CA ILE A 10 13.01 4.88 -2.35
C ILE A 10 11.72 4.10 -2.12
N GLU A 11 10.87 4.02 -3.14
CA GLU A 11 9.74 3.12 -3.17
C GLU A 11 10.22 1.67 -3.05
N GLY A 12 9.73 0.96 -2.05
CA GLY A 12 10.11 -0.43 -1.80
C GLY A 12 9.26 -1.43 -2.54
N GLU A 13 8.08 -1.02 -3.02
CA GLU A 13 7.05 -1.89 -3.58
C GLU A 13 6.24 -1.17 -4.68
N GLY A 14 5.42 -1.92 -5.40
CA GLY A 14 4.53 -1.40 -6.44
C GLY A 14 5.24 -1.05 -7.74
N ILE A 15 4.56 -0.32 -8.60
CA ILE A 15 5.03 0.01 -9.96
C ILE A 15 6.21 0.99 -9.98
N ARG A 16 6.51 1.67 -8.87
CA ARG A 16 7.57 2.67 -8.73
C ARG A 16 8.77 2.18 -7.93
N THR A 17 8.87 0.88 -7.67
CA THR A 17 9.99 0.28 -6.93
C THR A 17 11.33 0.83 -7.40
N GLY A 18 12.15 1.33 -6.46
CA GLY A 18 13.44 1.95 -6.69
C GLY A 18 13.41 3.45 -7.01
N ALA A 19 12.24 4.05 -7.27
CA ALA A 19 12.13 5.48 -7.48
C ALA A 19 12.21 6.26 -6.15
N THR A 20 12.87 7.42 -6.15
CA THR A 20 12.90 8.30 -4.98
C THR A 20 11.54 8.96 -4.75
N SER A 21 11.05 8.93 -3.52
CA SER A 21 9.76 9.50 -3.09
C SER A 21 9.88 10.17 -1.72
N VAL A 22 9.01 11.14 -1.45
CA VAL A 22 8.82 11.69 -0.11
C VAL A 22 7.70 10.94 0.57
N PHE A 23 8.02 10.23 1.64
CA PHE A 23 7.06 9.48 2.42
C PHE A 23 6.41 10.39 3.47
N VAL A 24 5.08 10.43 3.46
CA VAL A 24 4.24 11.06 4.48
C VAL A 24 3.55 9.96 5.26
N ARG A 25 4.04 9.68 6.47
CA ARG A 25 3.49 8.64 7.32
C ARG A 25 2.54 9.21 8.35
N LEU A 26 1.27 8.86 8.21
CA LEU A 26 0.20 9.27 9.13
C LEU A 26 0.05 8.24 10.26
N HIS A 27 -0.33 8.71 11.45
CA HIS A 27 -0.50 7.89 12.64
C HIS A 27 -1.94 7.44 12.84
N GLY A 28 -2.11 6.17 13.24
CA GLY A 28 -3.39 5.53 13.51
C GLY A 28 -3.84 4.59 12.40
N CYS A 29 -4.45 3.48 12.77
CA CYS A 29 -4.97 2.47 11.85
C CYS A 29 -6.24 1.84 12.39
N ASN A 30 -7.15 1.48 11.51
CA ASN A 30 -8.38 0.76 11.80
C ASN A 30 -8.22 -0.77 11.81
N LEU A 31 -7.01 -1.30 11.52
CA LEU A 31 -6.68 -2.72 11.54
C LEU A 31 -5.53 -3.03 12.50
N ARG A 32 -5.37 -4.31 12.86
CA ARG A 32 -4.26 -4.83 13.70
C ARG A 32 -3.69 -6.10 13.07
N CYS A 33 -2.91 -5.92 12.00
CA CYS A 33 -2.30 -7.03 11.28
C CYS A 33 -1.20 -7.69 12.11
N SER A 34 -1.12 -9.02 12.10
CA SER A 34 -0.17 -9.82 12.87
C SER A 34 1.30 -9.56 12.51
N TYR A 35 1.56 -9.18 11.25
CA TYR A 35 2.89 -8.90 10.71
C TYR A 35 3.17 -7.41 10.47
N CYS A 36 2.42 -6.52 11.12
CA CYS A 36 2.59 -5.07 10.93
C CYS A 36 4.03 -4.67 11.31
N ASP A 37 4.75 -4.07 10.38
CA ASP A 37 6.13 -3.59 10.57
C ASP A 37 6.20 -2.12 10.98
N THR A 38 5.07 -1.43 11.03
CA THR A 38 4.94 -0.01 11.38
C THR A 38 4.03 0.23 12.59
N LEU A 39 4.05 -0.68 13.57
CA LEU A 39 3.23 -0.56 14.80
C LEU A 39 3.45 0.77 15.52
N TYR A 40 4.63 1.37 15.43
CA TYR A 40 4.94 2.69 15.98
C TYR A 40 4.11 3.83 15.37
N ALA A 41 3.62 3.65 14.13
CA ALA A 41 2.70 4.59 13.47
C ALA A 41 1.22 4.19 13.67
N VAL A 42 0.95 3.12 14.42
CA VAL A 42 -0.41 2.62 14.69
C VAL A 42 -0.80 2.85 16.14
N GLU A 43 0.16 2.69 17.06
CA GLU A 43 -0.03 2.70 18.51
C GLU A 43 0.88 3.75 19.18
N GLY A 44 0.49 4.17 20.39
CA GLY A 44 1.23 5.17 21.15
C GLY A 44 0.96 6.61 20.70
N ASP A 45 1.83 7.53 21.13
CA ASP A 45 1.65 8.97 20.99
C ASP A 45 2.78 9.63 20.17
N ASP A 46 3.49 8.84 19.33
CA ASP A 46 4.59 9.34 18.49
C ASP A 46 4.03 10.01 17.22
N PHE A 47 3.35 11.14 17.40
CA PHE A 47 2.81 11.96 16.31
C PHE A 47 2.68 13.44 16.70
N ALA A 48 2.61 14.30 15.71
CA ALA A 48 2.21 15.70 15.84
C ALA A 48 0.86 15.93 15.16
N GLU A 49 0.01 16.74 15.79
CA GLU A 49 -1.21 17.24 15.11
C GLU A 49 -0.81 18.37 14.15
N VAL A 50 -1.04 18.18 12.86
CA VAL A 50 -0.72 19.14 11.78
C VAL A 50 -1.84 19.20 10.77
N HIS A 51 -2.04 20.39 10.17
CA HIS A 51 -2.97 20.57 9.07
C HIS A 51 -2.39 20.09 7.74
N ALA A 52 -3.27 19.73 6.80
CA ALA A 52 -2.88 19.26 5.47
C ALA A 52 -1.92 20.21 4.74
N GLU A 53 -2.15 21.53 4.84
CA GLU A 53 -1.29 22.53 4.22
C GLU A 53 0.16 22.48 4.68
N GLU A 54 0.39 22.25 5.97
CA GLU A 54 1.75 22.12 6.52
C GLU A 54 2.44 20.84 6.04
N ILE A 55 1.69 19.74 5.90
CA ILE A 55 2.21 18.49 5.33
C ILE A 55 2.63 18.72 3.87
N VAL A 56 1.79 19.38 3.08
CA VAL A 56 2.10 19.75 1.68
C VAL A 56 3.36 20.61 1.62
N ARG A 57 3.45 21.66 2.42
CA ARG A 57 4.62 22.56 2.46
C ARG A 57 5.91 21.79 2.76
N ARG A 58 5.89 20.90 3.76
CA ARG A 58 7.05 20.06 4.11
C ARG A 58 7.39 19.08 2.97
N THR A 59 6.39 18.46 2.36
CA THR A 59 6.60 17.54 1.23
C THR A 59 7.28 18.25 0.07
N LEU A 60 6.79 19.43 -0.31
CA LEU A 60 7.35 20.22 -1.40
C LEU A 60 8.78 20.73 -1.14
N SER A 61 9.14 20.93 0.14
CA SER A 61 10.49 21.40 0.50
C SER A 61 11.61 20.42 0.15
N TYR A 62 11.30 19.14 -0.09
CA TYR A 62 12.27 18.14 -0.57
C TYR A 62 12.62 18.32 -2.05
N GLY A 63 11.86 19.10 -2.84
CA GLY A 63 12.11 19.32 -4.27
C GLY A 63 11.92 18.08 -5.15
N ILE A 64 11.23 17.06 -4.67
CA ILE A 64 10.96 15.81 -5.39
C ILE A 64 9.51 15.81 -5.88
N PRO A 65 9.25 15.50 -7.18
CA PRO A 65 7.90 15.54 -7.74
C PRO A 65 7.05 14.29 -7.42
N ARG A 66 7.46 13.49 -6.42
CA ARG A 66 6.77 12.26 -6.02
C ARG A 66 6.60 12.19 -4.51
N ALA A 67 5.42 11.74 -4.09
CA ALA A 67 5.11 11.46 -2.69
C ALA A 67 4.43 10.10 -2.51
N THR A 68 4.61 9.51 -1.34
CA THR A 68 3.89 8.32 -0.89
C THR A 68 3.22 8.63 0.43
N VAL A 69 1.90 8.72 0.41
CA VAL A 69 1.08 8.92 1.60
C VAL A 69 0.72 7.54 2.16
N THR A 70 1.21 7.26 3.35
CA THR A 70 1.14 5.95 4.02
C THR A 70 0.94 6.14 5.53
N GLY A 71 1.24 5.13 6.33
CA GLY A 71 1.26 5.25 7.79
C GLY A 71 0.67 4.02 8.45
N GLY A 72 -0.29 4.22 9.37
CA GLY A 72 -1.23 3.20 9.76
C GLY A 72 -2.24 2.97 8.63
N GLU A 73 -3.26 3.81 8.58
CA GLU A 73 -4.19 3.88 7.44
C GLU A 73 -4.47 5.35 7.11
N PRO A 74 -4.01 5.86 5.96
CA PRO A 74 -4.17 7.27 5.62
C PRO A 74 -5.64 7.67 5.39
N LEU A 75 -6.46 6.76 4.87
CA LEU A 75 -7.84 7.09 4.46
C LEU A 75 -8.82 7.26 5.64
N ILE A 76 -8.41 7.02 6.89
CA ILE A 76 -9.25 7.30 8.07
C ILE A 76 -9.15 8.75 8.57
N HIS A 77 -8.22 9.55 8.02
CA HIS A 77 -8.03 10.93 8.45
C HIS A 77 -9.01 11.89 7.76
N GLY A 78 -9.65 12.75 8.55
CA GLY A 78 -10.68 13.68 8.05
C GLY A 78 -10.20 14.61 6.94
N GLU A 79 -8.96 15.14 7.05
CA GLU A 79 -8.35 16.07 6.07
C GLU A 79 -7.58 15.36 4.94
N ILE A 80 -7.77 14.03 4.75
CA ILE A 80 -7.00 13.28 3.72
C ILE A 80 -7.34 13.76 2.31
N ARG A 81 -8.59 14.15 2.07
CA ARG A 81 -9.04 14.66 0.79
C ARG A 81 -8.36 15.97 0.44
N GLU A 82 -8.28 16.89 1.39
CA GLU A 82 -7.61 18.19 1.25
C GLU A 82 -6.11 18.02 0.98
N LEU A 83 -5.47 17.09 1.68
CA LEU A 83 -4.06 16.76 1.46
C LEU A 83 -3.80 16.26 0.04
N LEU A 84 -4.56 15.27 -0.42
CA LEU A 84 -4.38 14.66 -1.75
C LEU A 84 -4.69 15.66 -2.88
N GLU A 85 -5.75 16.46 -2.73
CA GLU A 85 -6.09 17.51 -3.69
C GLU A 85 -5.00 18.59 -3.77
N ALA A 86 -4.42 18.99 -2.64
CA ALA A 86 -3.35 19.97 -2.62
C ALA A 86 -2.05 19.44 -3.22
N LEU A 87 -1.68 18.17 -3.00
CA LEU A 87 -0.54 17.52 -3.65
C LEU A 87 -0.76 17.45 -5.18
N ASP A 88 -1.94 17.04 -5.62
CA ASP A 88 -2.31 17.00 -7.05
C ASP A 88 -2.21 18.38 -7.71
N ARG A 89 -2.75 19.44 -7.10
CA ARG A 89 -2.67 20.83 -7.60
C ARG A 89 -1.23 21.33 -7.74
N ASN A 90 -0.31 20.82 -6.93
CA ASN A 90 1.13 21.12 -7.02
C ASN A 90 1.89 20.20 -7.99
N GLY A 91 1.20 19.33 -8.73
CA GLY A 91 1.80 18.43 -9.70
C GLY A 91 2.62 17.30 -9.08
N VAL A 92 2.40 16.99 -7.80
CA VAL A 92 3.10 15.89 -7.12
C VAL A 92 2.43 14.57 -7.47
N GLU A 93 3.19 13.69 -8.10
CA GLU A 93 2.78 12.32 -8.37
C GLU A 93 2.67 11.54 -7.05
N THR A 94 1.46 11.26 -6.58
CA THR A 94 1.20 10.74 -5.24
C THR A 94 0.69 9.31 -5.27
N ASN A 95 1.40 8.39 -4.61
CA ASN A 95 0.90 7.07 -4.26
C ASN A 95 0.24 7.11 -2.89
N VAL A 96 -0.95 6.52 -2.75
CA VAL A 96 -1.62 6.33 -1.47
C VAL A 96 -1.62 4.85 -1.14
N GLU A 97 -0.85 4.46 -0.12
CA GLU A 97 -0.86 3.09 0.39
C GLU A 97 -2.00 2.93 1.39
N THR A 98 -2.97 2.09 1.07
CA THR A 98 -4.14 1.82 1.92
C THR A 98 -4.32 0.34 2.21
N ASN A 99 -4.81 0.03 3.39
CA ASN A 99 -5.13 -1.34 3.80
C ASN A 99 -6.44 -1.89 3.20
N GLY A 100 -7.14 -1.12 2.36
CA GLY A 100 -8.37 -1.53 1.68
C GLY A 100 -9.62 -1.63 2.56
N ALA A 101 -9.53 -1.27 3.86
CA ALA A 101 -10.69 -1.30 4.77
C ALA A 101 -11.46 0.04 4.82
N ALA A 102 -11.00 1.05 4.09
CA ALA A 102 -11.66 2.34 3.89
C ALA A 102 -11.97 2.58 2.40
N ASP A 103 -12.96 3.40 2.11
CA ASP A 103 -13.31 3.75 0.74
C ASP A 103 -12.34 4.79 0.17
N ILE A 104 -12.05 4.70 -1.13
CA ILE A 104 -11.25 5.69 -1.84
C ILE A 104 -12.06 7.01 -1.91
N PRO A 105 -11.52 8.14 -1.39
CA PRO A 105 -12.31 9.36 -1.21
C PRO A 105 -12.63 10.08 -2.52
N ALA A 106 -11.73 10.06 -3.50
CA ALA A 106 -11.87 10.70 -4.80
C ALA A 106 -10.75 10.25 -5.76
N ARG A 107 -10.82 10.71 -7.01
CA ARG A 107 -9.82 10.51 -8.04
C ARG A 107 -9.25 11.85 -8.50
N TRP A 108 -7.93 11.96 -8.59
CA TRP A 108 -7.19 13.10 -9.12
C TRP A 108 -6.17 12.63 -10.16
N PRO A 109 -5.79 13.49 -11.14
CA PRO A 109 -4.87 13.11 -12.21
C PRO A 109 -3.52 12.57 -11.75
N ASN A 110 -2.94 13.13 -10.68
CA ASN A 110 -1.62 12.73 -10.18
C ASN A 110 -1.69 11.81 -8.95
N VAL A 111 -2.89 11.34 -8.56
CA VAL A 111 -3.05 10.45 -7.40
C VAL A 111 -3.49 9.06 -7.86
N PHE A 112 -2.84 8.02 -7.35
CA PHE A 112 -3.20 6.62 -7.53
C PHE A 112 -3.04 5.87 -6.22
N TYR A 113 -3.61 4.67 -6.16
CA TYR A 113 -3.75 3.91 -4.93
C TYR A 113 -3.02 2.57 -5.04
N THR A 114 -2.28 2.22 -4.01
CA THR A 114 -1.79 0.86 -3.76
C THR A 114 -2.62 0.27 -2.63
N MET A 115 -3.56 -0.59 -2.98
CA MET A 115 -4.42 -1.27 -2.01
C MET A 115 -3.77 -2.60 -1.58
N ASP A 116 -3.48 -2.72 -0.31
CA ASP A 116 -2.98 -3.94 0.31
C ASP A 116 -4.16 -4.79 0.81
N TRP A 117 -4.59 -5.77 0.00
CA TRP A 117 -5.61 -6.73 0.40
C TRP A 117 -5.10 -7.62 1.52
N LYS A 118 -5.75 -7.54 2.66
CA LYS A 118 -5.34 -8.29 3.86
C LYS A 118 -5.76 -9.75 3.77
N THR A 119 -4.76 -10.61 3.67
CA THR A 119 -4.89 -12.08 3.57
C THR A 119 -5.08 -12.73 4.94
N PRO A 120 -5.45 -14.02 5.03
CA PRO A 120 -5.66 -14.74 6.29
C PRO A 120 -4.52 -14.62 7.30
N THR A 121 -3.26 -14.69 6.85
CA THR A 121 -2.09 -14.54 7.73
C THR A 121 -2.06 -13.20 8.47
N SER A 122 -2.66 -12.14 7.91
CA SER A 122 -2.77 -10.85 8.58
C SER A 122 -3.70 -10.87 9.81
N GLY A 123 -4.63 -11.82 9.88
CA GLY A 123 -5.73 -11.84 10.83
C GLY A 123 -6.86 -10.84 10.52
N MET A 124 -6.76 -10.08 9.42
CA MET A 124 -7.68 -8.96 9.10
C MET A 124 -8.45 -9.17 7.79
N SER A 125 -8.41 -10.34 7.16
CA SER A 125 -9.10 -10.63 5.88
C SER A 125 -10.60 -10.37 5.93
N GLY A 126 -11.24 -10.54 7.09
CA GLY A 126 -12.67 -10.25 7.29
C GLY A 126 -13.07 -8.77 7.08
N ALA A 127 -12.11 -7.84 7.06
CA ALA A 127 -12.36 -6.43 6.77
C ALA A 127 -12.40 -6.10 5.27
N MET A 128 -11.95 -7.03 4.42
CA MET A 128 -11.86 -6.82 2.97
C MET A 128 -13.24 -6.88 2.31
N ARG A 129 -13.39 -6.08 1.25
CA ARG A 129 -14.62 -6.01 0.45
C ARG A 129 -14.26 -6.00 -1.03
N MET A 130 -14.82 -6.95 -1.80
CA MET A 130 -14.58 -7.06 -3.23
C MET A 130 -14.96 -5.76 -3.98
N SER A 131 -16.03 -5.08 -3.56
CA SER A 131 -16.45 -3.81 -4.16
C SER A 131 -15.38 -2.73 -4.12
N ARG A 132 -14.50 -2.71 -3.08
CA ARG A 132 -13.38 -1.77 -3.01
C ARG A 132 -12.26 -2.15 -3.97
N ALA A 133 -11.89 -3.42 -4.05
CA ALA A 133 -10.91 -3.88 -5.04
C ALA A 133 -11.41 -3.64 -6.48
N ALA A 134 -12.69 -3.87 -6.74
CA ALA A 134 -13.31 -3.61 -8.05
C ALA A 134 -13.42 -2.11 -8.40
N SER A 135 -13.25 -1.19 -7.44
CA SER A 135 -13.19 0.25 -7.69
C SER A 135 -11.80 0.74 -8.13
N LEU A 136 -10.78 -0.12 -8.07
CA LEU A 136 -9.45 0.18 -8.57
C LEU A 136 -9.46 0.24 -10.11
N THR A 137 -8.53 1.04 -10.65
CA THR A 137 -8.35 1.27 -12.08
C THR A 137 -7.01 0.73 -12.56
N GLU A 138 -6.75 0.79 -13.86
CA GLU A 138 -5.45 0.41 -14.47
C GLU A 138 -4.26 1.24 -13.96
N ARG A 139 -4.51 2.37 -13.31
CA ARG A 139 -3.48 3.23 -12.70
C ARG A 139 -3.10 2.80 -11.29
N ASP A 140 -3.92 1.95 -10.68
CA ASP A 140 -3.78 1.53 -9.30
C ASP A 140 -3.05 0.19 -9.17
N VAL A 141 -2.73 -0.17 -7.96
CA VAL A 141 -2.10 -1.43 -7.59
C VAL A 141 -2.99 -2.19 -6.60
N LEU A 142 -3.16 -3.48 -6.82
CA LEU A 142 -3.68 -4.42 -5.84
C LEU A 142 -2.52 -5.30 -5.36
N LYS A 143 -2.22 -5.26 -4.08
CA LYS A 143 -1.10 -6.00 -3.48
C LYS A 143 -1.62 -7.02 -2.46
N PHE A 144 -1.04 -8.21 -2.49
CA PHE A 144 -1.23 -9.27 -1.51
C PHE A 144 0.08 -9.55 -0.80
N VAL A 145 0.11 -9.40 0.53
CA VAL A 145 1.26 -9.79 1.35
C VAL A 145 0.99 -11.18 1.91
N VAL A 146 1.76 -12.18 1.46
CA VAL A 146 1.51 -13.59 1.69
C VAL A 146 2.53 -14.23 2.62
N GLY A 147 2.06 -15.02 3.58
CA GLY A 147 2.89 -15.78 4.51
C GLY A 147 2.57 -17.28 4.52
N SER A 148 1.56 -17.71 3.74
CA SER A 148 1.09 -19.08 3.70
C SER A 148 0.47 -19.46 2.35
N GLU A 149 0.30 -20.75 2.07
CA GLU A 149 -0.43 -21.23 0.90
C GLU A 149 -1.89 -20.75 0.89
N ARG A 150 -2.53 -20.65 2.07
CA ARG A 150 -3.88 -20.14 2.22
C ARG A 150 -4.02 -18.69 1.75
N ASP A 151 -2.98 -17.88 1.94
CA ASP A 151 -2.97 -16.50 1.44
C ASP A 151 -2.90 -16.46 -0.09
N LEU A 152 -2.14 -17.38 -0.70
CA LEU A 152 -2.09 -17.54 -2.15
C LEU A 152 -3.44 -18.02 -2.71
N ASP A 153 -4.16 -18.90 -2.01
CA ASP A 153 -5.50 -19.35 -2.41
C ASP A 153 -6.50 -18.19 -2.39
N GLU A 154 -6.43 -17.34 -1.36
CA GLU A 154 -7.28 -16.14 -1.28
C GLU A 154 -6.92 -15.14 -2.39
N ALA A 155 -5.64 -14.87 -2.61
CA ALA A 155 -5.19 -13.98 -3.68
C ALA A 155 -5.64 -14.49 -5.06
N GLU A 156 -5.51 -15.78 -5.33
CA GLU A 156 -6.02 -16.43 -6.55
C GLU A 156 -7.53 -16.21 -6.72
N SER A 157 -8.32 -16.41 -5.66
CA SER A 157 -9.77 -16.24 -5.69
C SER A 157 -10.17 -14.79 -6.01
N VAL A 158 -9.53 -13.82 -5.34
CA VAL A 158 -9.79 -12.40 -5.53
C VAL A 158 -9.43 -11.95 -6.95
N VAL A 159 -8.25 -12.33 -7.45
CA VAL A 159 -7.80 -11.94 -8.80
C VAL A 159 -8.69 -12.58 -9.87
N ARG A 160 -9.09 -13.83 -9.70
CA ARG A 160 -10.03 -14.51 -10.61
C ARG A 160 -11.38 -13.81 -10.63
N GLU A 161 -11.92 -13.43 -9.48
CA GLU A 161 -13.20 -12.71 -9.40
C GLU A 161 -13.11 -11.35 -10.11
N LEU A 162 -12.06 -10.56 -9.86
CA LEU A 162 -11.83 -9.28 -10.55
C LEU A 162 -11.71 -9.46 -12.07
N ALA A 163 -10.94 -10.45 -12.52
CA ALA A 163 -10.81 -10.76 -13.95
C ALA A 163 -12.15 -11.16 -14.59
N SER A 164 -13.03 -11.86 -13.83
CA SER A 164 -14.34 -12.25 -14.33
C SER A 164 -15.28 -11.06 -14.57
N LEU A 165 -15.07 -9.94 -13.86
CA LEU A 165 -15.89 -8.74 -13.99
C LEU A 165 -15.56 -7.92 -15.25
N HIS A 166 -14.29 -7.95 -15.72
CA HIS A 166 -13.78 -7.01 -16.71
C HIS A 166 -12.92 -7.65 -17.81
N GLY A 167 -12.68 -8.97 -17.77
CA GLY A 167 -11.74 -9.68 -18.65
C GLY A 167 -10.29 -9.64 -18.15
N ASP A 168 -9.96 -8.66 -17.30
CA ASP A 168 -8.70 -8.55 -16.56
C ASP A 168 -8.97 -7.95 -15.15
N PRO A 169 -8.02 -8.01 -14.21
CA PRO A 169 -8.21 -7.45 -12.87
C PRO A 169 -8.15 -5.91 -12.81
N ARG A 170 -7.91 -5.21 -13.93
CA ARG A 170 -7.65 -3.77 -14.10
C ARG A 170 -6.41 -3.24 -13.38
N PRO A 171 -6.30 -3.24 -12.01
CA PRO A 171 -5.07 -2.79 -11.38
C PRO A 171 -3.91 -3.73 -11.66
N THR A 172 -2.69 -3.22 -11.60
CA THR A 172 -1.51 -4.10 -11.56
C THR A 172 -1.53 -4.92 -10.27
N VAL A 173 -1.43 -6.24 -10.37
CA VAL A 173 -1.46 -7.13 -9.21
C VAL A 173 -0.05 -7.53 -8.80
N TYR A 174 0.25 -7.37 -7.51
CA TYR A 174 1.51 -7.84 -6.91
C TYR A 174 1.26 -8.85 -5.78
N VAL A 175 2.15 -9.84 -5.71
CA VAL A 175 2.27 -10.77 -4.58
C VAL A 175 3.64 -10.52 -3.95
N SER A 176 3.63 -10.12 -2.68
CA SER A 176 4.84 -9.86 -1.88
C SER A 176 4.90 -10.80 -0.67
N PRO A 177 6.09 -11.21 -0.20
CA PRO A 177 6.22 -12.06 0.97
C PRO A 177 5.96 -11.29 2.27
N VAL A 178 5.30 -11.91 3.24
CA VAL A 178 5.50 -11.55 4.66
C VAL A 178 6.97 -11.86 4.97
N PHE A 179 7.72 -10.84 5.37
CA PHE A 179 9.16 -10.97 5.57
C PHE A 179 9.52 -12.11 6.54
N GLY A 180 10.30 -13.08 6.06
CA GLY A 180 10.76 -14.23 6.85
C GLY A 180 9.72 -15.32 7.11
N ALA A 181 8.48 -15.22 6.63
CA ALA A 181 7.44 -16.21 6.91
C ALA A 181 7.48 -17.41 5.93
N MET A 182 7.60 -17.13 4.63
CA MET A 182 7.58 -18.15 3.57
C MET A 182 8.77 -17.96 2.64
N PRO A 183 9.48 -19.01 2.23
CA PRO A 183 10.55 -18.93 1.24
C PRO A 183 10.04 -18.37 -0.09
N TYR A 184 10.83 -17.53 -0.74
CA TYR A 184 10.40 -16.81 -1.96
C TYR A 184 10.15 -17.76 -3.13
N ASP A 185 10.96 -18.80 -3.27
CA ASP A 185 10.78 -19.86 -4.28
C ASP A 185 9.44 -20.57 -4.10
N ARG A 186 9.01 -20.83 -2.85
CA ARG A 186 7.71 -21.45 -2.57
C ARG A 186 6.56 -20.56 -2.98
N ILE A 187 6.67 -19.25 -2.76
CA ILE A 187 5.66 -18.28 -3.21
C ILE A 187 5.58 -18.30 -4.75
N VAL A 188 6.72 -18.24 -5.43
CA VAL A 188 6.77 -18.23 -6.90
C VAL A 188 6.19 -19.52 -7.47
N GLU A 189 6.55 -20.69 -6.92
CA GLU A 189 5.96 -21.96 -7.34
C GLU A 189 4.45 -22.00 -7.07
N GLY A 190 4.01 -21.50 -5.92
CA GLY A 190 2.58 -21.39 -5.59
C GLY A 190 1.81 -20.50 -6.57
N MET A 191 2.39 -19.39 -7.01
CA MET A 191 1.80 -18.51 -8.05
C MET A 191 1.72 -19.23 -9.39
N ARG A 192 2.76 -19.95 -9.81
CA ARG A 192 2.78 -20.70 -11.09
C ARG A 192 1.69 -21.77 -11.15
N MET A 193 1.33 -22.36 -10.03
CA MET A 193 0.31 -23.41 -9.95
C MET A 193 -1.13 -22.85 -9.93
N ARG A 194 -1.31 -21.53 -9.74
CA ARG A 194 -2.60 -20.83 -9.66
C ARG A 194 -2.82 -19.99 -10.90
N THR A 195 -3.87 -20.31 -11.66
CA THR A 195 -4.08 -19.76 -13.01
C THR A 195 -4.19 -18.23 -13.02
N ALA A 196 -5.00 -17.64 -12.15
CA ALA A 196 -5.16 -16.18 -12.15
C ALA A 196 -3.90 -15.45 -11.66
N LEU A 197 -3.20 -15.99 -10.65
CA LEU A 197 -1.93 -15.42 -10.20
C LEU A 197 -0.84 -15.55 -11.26
N ARG A 198 -0.75 -16.71 -11.94
CA ARG A 198 0.21 -16.93 -13.02
C ARG A 198 0.00 -15.95 -14.18
N ASP A 199 -1.25 -15.70 -14.56
CA ASP A 199 -1.59 -14.93 -15.75
C ASP A 199 -1.61 -13.41 -15.50
N PHE A 200 -1.93 -12.96 -14.27
CA PHE A 200 -2.14 -11.54 -13.97
C PHE A 200 -1.23 -10.96 -12.88
N ALA A 201 -0.65 -11.78 -11.98
CA ALA A 201 0.12 -11.26 -10.87
C ALA A 201 1.63 -11.25 -11.15
N ARG A 202 2.32 -10.32 -10.47
CA ARG A 202 3.78 -10.20 -10.46
C ARG A 202 4.30 -10.47 -9.06
N PHE A 203 5.35 -11.27 -8.96
CA PHE A 203 6.07 -11.42 -7.69
C PHE A 203 6.95 -10.20 -7.44
N GLN A 204 6.96 -9.70 -6.22
CA GLN A 204 7.80 -8.59 -5.82
C GLN A 204 8.31 -8.78 -4.38
N VAL A 205 9.59 -8.50 -4.17
CA VAL A 205 10.16 -8.41 -2.82
C VAL A 205 10.07 -6.97 -2.30
N GLN A 206 10.03 -6.82 -0.98
CA GLN A 206 10.09 -5.51 -0.33
C GLN A 206 11.52 -4.98 -0.38
N LEU A 207 11.84 -4.15 -1.37
CA LEU A 207 13.21 -3.70 -1.67
C LEU A 207 13.86 -3.01 -0.46
N HIS A 208 13.12 -2.21 0.28
CA HIS A 208 13.62 -1.52 1.47
C HIS A 208 14.14 -2.50 2.54
N LYS A 209 13.56 -3.71 2.67
CA LYS A 209 14.01 -4.76 3.61
C LYS A 209 15.24 -5.52 3.13
N ILE A 210 15.65 -5.32 1.88
CA ILE A 210 16.89 -5.89 1.31
C ILE A 210 18.02 -4.86 1.42
N VAL A 211 17.71 -3.57 1.17
CA VAL A 211 18.70 -2.49 1.15
C VAL A 211 19.11 -2.09 2.57
N TRP A 212 18.18 -2.09 3.51
CA TRP A 212 18.41 -1.67 4.89
C TRP A 212 18.02 -2.76 5.90
N ASP A 213 18.41 -2.54 7.15
CA ASP A 213 17.89 -3.37 8.25
C ASP A 213 16.35 -3.28 8.27
N PRO A 214 15.64 -4.43 8.27
CA PRO A 214 14.17 -4.43 8.21
C PRO A 214 13.45 -3.67 9.34
N LYS A 215 14.16 -3.36 10.44
CA LYS A 215 13.63 -2.58 11.58
C LYS A 215 13.98 -1.09 11.51
N ARG A 216 14.73 -0.67 10.51
CA ARG A 216 15.15 0.73 10.38
C ARG A 216 13.97 1.61 10.00
N ARG A 217 13.80 2.74 10.72
CA ARG A 217 12.79 3.77 10.42
C ARG A 217 13.36 4.83 9.48
N GLY A 218 12.48 5.54 8.75
CA GLY A 218 12.85 6.67 7.90
C GLY A 218 13.67 6.29 6.65
N VAL A 219 13.48 5.07 6.14
CA VAL A 219 14.17 4.52 4.96
C VAL A 219 13.21 3.86 4.00
#